data_6d4668091a4131e778536c5913d1ebfe
#
_entry.id   6d4668091a4131e778536c5913d1ebfe
#
_cell.length_a   1.000
_cell.length_b   1.000
_cell.length_c   1.000
_cell.angle_alpha   90.00
_cell.angle_beta   90.00
_cell.angle_gamma   90.00
#
_symmetry.space_group_name_H-M   'P 1'
#
loop_
_entity.id
_entity.type
_entity.pdbx_description
1 polymer ?
#
loop_
_entity_poly.entity_id
_entity_poly.type
_entity_poly.pdbx_seq_one_letter_code
_entity_poly.pdbx_strand_id
1 'polypeptide(L)'
;MVGSQAAGLLVVASPPPALPAPRLVEGTELIGQYQDSGFTQPRYLACRDDGQVVQLSELVYLLATLVDGHRDLDELADSLGAEIDRTVTREQVAFLLDNKLRPPGLVASDTGQAACAPTRPDPLLMLKYRTRLVPERIVWMIAGVFRPLFAVPMVAVTLAGFVVVDALVLAGGGPGQLVSAVRSFSAQPALTLLVLAVILAVGAFHECGHAAACRYGGARPGVMGIGLYLVWPAFYSTVTDAYRLARTDRLRVDLGGVYFNAVSMTVIGVAYLITGSPWLLVALVALHIETMWQFLPSVRLDGYYILSDLVGVPDLFARLGPILHSALPWRDTHPRVAELKPWTRRIITFWVALTIPFLGFWIIMFVLLAPQILPVVWTALLGGLETVATEVQSAHIAAATLAAVQLVLLVLPYAGLTLITVNLGRRLCHGIRTRESAPSDQPGTRIPFASSRGSTSWAK
;
A
#
# COMPACT_ATOMS: atom_id res chain seq x y z
N MET A 1 -11.64 -31.69 83.22
CA MET A 1 -10.76 -30.61 82.84
C MET A 1 -9.81 -31.11 81.80
N VAL A 2 -10.07 -30.85 80.54
CA VAL A 2 -9.08 -31.06 79.48
C VAL A 2 -9.34 -29.94 78.48
N GLY A 3 -8.40 -29.01 78.42
CA GLY A 3 -8.41 -27.87 77.47
C GLY A 3 -7.94 -28.34 76.10
N SER A 4 -8.76 -28.12 75.05
CA SER A 4 -8.36 -28.31 73.66
C SER A 4 -7.80 -27.01 73.12
N GLN A 5 -6.50 -27.01 72.79
CA GLN A 5 -5.84 -25.97 72.03
C GLN A 5 -6.14 -26.18 70.54
N ALA A 6 -6.89 -25.27 69.93
CA ALA A 6 -7.05 -25.22 68.51
C ALA A 6 -5.82 -24.50 67.90
N ALA A 7 -4.96 -25.24 67.22
CA ALA A 7 -3.89 -24.70 66.40
C ALA A 7 -4.49 -24.17 65.07
N GLY A 8 -4.57 -22.87 64.93
CA GLY A 8 -4.92 -22.21 63.66
C GLY A 8 -3.83 -22.41 62.61
N LEU A 9 -4.09 -23.22 61.59
CA LEU A 9 -3.24 -23.28 60.39
C LEU A 9 -3.41 -21.96 59.61
N LEU A 10 -2.37 -21.14 59.63
CA LEU A 10 -2.22 -20.03 58.67
C LEU A 10 -2.00 -20.66 57.28
N VAL A 11 -3.03 -20.67 56.48
CA VAL A 11 -2.91 -20.95 55.03
C VAL A 11 -2.18 -19.74 54.41
N VAL A 12 -0.89 -19.89 54.18
CA VAL A 12 -0.12 -18.95 53.36
C VAL A 12 -0.66 -19.11 51.93
N ALA A 13 -1.43 -18.14 51.47
CA ALA A 13 -1.85 -18.08 50.09
C ALA A 13 -0.64 -18.06 49.16
N SER A 14 -0.51 -19.03 48.30
CA SER A 14 0.53 -19.07 47.28
C SER A 14 0.44 -17.75 46.48
N PRO A 15 1.57 -17.11 46.17
CA PRO A 15 1.53 -15.92 45.31
C PRO A 15 0.88 -16.25 44.00
N PRO A 16 0.09 -15.35 43.42
CA PRO A 16 -0.54 -15.59 42.12
C PRO A 16 0.54 -15.95 41.10
N PRO A 17 0.27 -16.86 40.16
CA PRO A 17 1.24 -17.24 39.13
C PRO A 17 1.77 -15.99 38.44
N ALA A 18 3.08 -15.84 38.37
CA ALA A 18 3.72 -14.73 37.66
C ALA A 18 3.21 -14.71 36.23
N LEU A 19 2.68 -13.58 35.80
CA LEU A 19 2.27 -13.39 34.42
C LEU A 19 3.50 -13.65 33.53
N PRO A 20 3.35 -14.39 32.42
CA PRO A 20 4.47 -14.68 31.54
C PRO A 20 5.09 -13.37 31.03
N ALA A 21 6.43 -13.31 31.01
CA ALA A 21 7.13 -12.14 30.53
C ALA A 21 6.71 -11.75 29.11
N PRO A 22 6.44 -10.48 28.84
CA PRO A 22 6.06 -10.02 27.50
C PRO A 22 7.13 -10.36 26.47
N ARG A 23 6.73 -10.88 25.31
CA ARG A 23 7.66 -11.19 24.22
C ARG A 23 7.15 -10.64 22.89
N LEU A 24 8.06 -10.24 22.02
CA LEU A 24 7.72 -9.92 20.62
C LEU A 24 7.20 -11.17 19.91
N VAL A 25 6.26 -10.98 19.01
CA VAL A 25 5.80 -12.05 18.12
C VAL A 25 6.97 -12.45 17.21
N GLU A 26 7.15 -13.75 17.02
CA GLU A 26 8.22 -14.29 16.16
C GLU A 26 8.14 -13.69 14.75
N GLY A 27 9.29 -13.32 14.17
CA GLY A 27 9.37 -12.64 12.89
C GLY A 27 9.12 -11.13 12.95
N THR A 28 8.86 -10.54 14.13
CA THR A 28 8.79 -9.08 14.28
C THR A 28 10.20 -8.49 14.20
N GLU A 29 10.39 -7.54 13.28
CA GLU A 29 11.65 -6.83 13.11
C GLU A 29 11.49 -5.34 13.42
N LEU A 30 12.32 -4.82 14.31
CA LEU A 30 12.37 -3.40 14.66
C LEU A 30 13.28 -2.68 13.66
N ILE A 31 12.67 -1.92 12.72
CA ILE A 31 13.38 -1.29 11.60
C ILE A 31 14.22 -0.09 12.06
N GLY A 32 13.70 0.71 13.00
CA GLY A 32 14.35 1.94 13.45
C GLY A 32 13.56 3.20 13.11
N GLN A 33 14.23 4.34 13.15
CA GLN A 33 13.60 5.64 12.89
C GLN A 33 13.26 5.79 11.41
N TYR A 34 12.00 6.19 11.14
CA TYR A 34 11.56 6.58 9.81
C TYR A 34 12.14 7.94 9.44
N GLN A 35 13.21 7.90 8.63
CA GLN A 35 13.97 9.10 8.27
C GLN A 35 13.14 10.05 7.41
N ASP A 36 13.37 11.35 7.61
CA ASP A 36 12.70 12.43 6.87
C ASP A 36 11.18 12.40 6.95
N SER A 37 10.62 11.92 8.08
CA SER A 37 9.18 11.84 8.26
C SER A 37 8.49 13.21 8.18
N GLY A 38 7.26 13.23 7.68
CA GLY A 38 6.39 14.40 7.61
C GLY A 38 5.74 14.79 8.93
N PHE A 39 6.09 14.10 10.02
CA PHE A 39 5.56 14.33 11.36
C PHE A 39 6.45 15.31 12.15
N THR A 40 5.83 16.01 13.10
CA THR A 40 6.53 16.94 14.00
C THR A 40 7.45 16.21 14.97
N GLN A 41 7.05 15.00 15.39
CA GLN A 41 7.83 14.14 16.26
C GLN A 41 8.43 12.97 15.47
N PRO A 42 9.60 12.45 15.87
CA PRO A 42 10.17 11.24 15.28
C PRO A 42 9.18 10.09 15.29
N ARG A 43 9.19 9.30 14.21
CA ARG A 43 8.42 8.05 14.09
C ARG A 43 9.38 6.91 13.86
N TYR A 44 9.03 5.77 14.43
CA TYR A 44 9.80 4.55 14.32
C TYR A 44 8.94 3.47 13.64
N LEU A 45 9.59 2.51 13.03
CA LEU A 45 8.93 1.46 12.27
C LEU A 45 9.28 0.09 12.85
N ALA A 46 8.28 -0.78 12.89
CA ALA A 46 8.44 -2.20 13.11
C ALA A 46 7.78 -2.96 11.95
N CYS A 47 8.40 -4.03 11.47
CA CYS A 47 7.87 -4.91 10.45
C CYS A 47 7.45 -6.22 11.10
N ARG A 48 6.26 -6.71 10.77
CA ARG A 48 5.75 -8.01 11.18
C ARG A 48 6.16 -9.08 10.19
N ASP A 49 6.08 -10.35 10.59
CA ASP A 49 6.36 -11.51 9.72
C ASP A 49 5.49 -11.53 8.45
N ASP A 50 4.24 -11.01 8.52
CA ASP A 50 3.37 -10.89 7.34
C ASP A 50 3.75 -9.74 6.39
N GLY A 51 4.85 -9.03 6.66
CA GLY A 51 5.35 -7.89 5.90
C GLY A 51 4.61 -6.57 6.16
N GLN A 52 3.72 -6.53 7.14
CA GLN A 52 3.03 -5.28 7.51
C GLN A 52 3.95 -4.39 8.33
N VAL A 53 4.12 -3.13 7.90
CA VAL A 53 4.87 -2.12 8.63
C VAL A 53 3.94 -1.36 9.58
N VAL A 54 4.34 -1.29 10.82
CA VAL A 54 3.63 -0.60 11.91
C VAL A 54 4.43 0.62 12.34
N GLN A 55 3.75 1.76 12.45
CA GLN A 55 4.35 3.02 12.88
C GLN A 55 4.22 3.19 14.39
N LEU A 56 5.33 3.44 15.07
CA LEU A 56 5.42 3.59 16.52
C LEU A 56 5.91 4.99 16.90
N SER A 57 5.48 5.47 18.06
CA SER A 57 6.16 6.61 18.71
C SER A 57 7.49 6.16 19.31
N GLU A 58 8.38 7.09 19.57
CA GLU A 58 9.68 6.83 20.18
C GLU A 58 9.58 6.00 21.46
N LEU A 59 8.72 6.40 22.39
CA LEU A 59 8.50 5.70 23.65
C LEU A 59 8.05 4.24 23.46
N VAL A 60 7.12 4.02 22.52
CA VAL A 60 6.62 2.67 22.24
C VAL A 60 7.67 1.82 21.54
N TYR A 61 8.49 2.43 20.70
CA TYR A 61 9.61 1.75 20.04
C TYR A 61 10.68 1.35 21.04
N LEU A 62 11.07 2.26 21.95
CA LEU A 62 12.01 1.96 23.04
C LEU A 62 11.48 0.81 23.91
N LEU A 63 10.20 0.86 24.30
CA LEU A 63 9.61 -0.27 25.03
C LEU A 63 9.72 -1.57 24.22
N ALA A 64 9.41 -1.53 22.91
CA ALA A 64 9.50 -2.72 22.06
C ALA A 64 10.93 -3.29 21.98
N THR A 65 11.98 -2.45 22.02
CA THR A 65 13.39 -2.93 22.06
C THR A 65 13.77 -3.61 23.37
N LEU A 66 13.06 -3.30 24.46
CA LEU A 66 13.30 -3.87 25.79
C LEU A 66 12.53 -5.19 26.02
N VAL A 67 11.49 -5.46 25.21
CA VAL A 67 10.66 -6.67 25.29
C VAL A 67 11.42 -7.86 24.72
N ASP A 68 12.10 -8.63 25.59
CA ASP A 68 12.94 -9.78 25.23
C ASP A 68 12.35 -11.15 25.60
N GLY A 69 11.20 -11.16 26.28
CA GLY A 69 10.56 -12.39 26.75
C GLY A 69 11.07 -12.92 28.09
N HIS A 70 12.00 -12.21 28.74
CA HIS A 70 12.60 -12.58 30.04
C HIS A 70 12.24 -11.59 31.15
N ARG A 71 12.19 -10.30 30.83
CA ARG A 71 11.89 -9.22 31.77
C ARG A 71 10.41 -9.20 32.11
N ASP A 72 10.11 -9.08 33.39
CA ASP A 72 8.75 -8.83 33.86
C ASP A 72 8.35 -7.34 33.65
N LEU A 73 7.11 -6.99 34.06
CA LEU A 73 6.60 -5.63 33.89
C LEU A 73 7.34 -4.59 34.78
N ASP A 74 7.84 -5.00 35.93
CA ASP A 74 8.55 -4.11 36.84
C ASP A 74 9.96 -3.84 36.31
N GLU A 75 10.67 -4.88 35.86
CA GLU A 75 11.97 -4.76 35.20
C GLU A 75 11.92 -3.95 33.92
N LEU A 76 10.85 -4.10 33.14
CA LEU A 76 10.60 -3.27 31.93
C LEU A 76 10.33 -1.81 32.30
N ALA A 77 9.62 -1.54 33.42
CA ALA A 77 9.36 -0.19 33.88
C ALA A 77 10.65 0.51 34.32
N ASP A 78 11.50 -0.19 35.09
CA ASP A 78 12.80 0.32 35.53
C ASP A 78 13.74 0.56 34.34
N SER A 79 13.79 -0.40 33.38
CA SER A 79 14.63 -0.29 32.19
C SER A 79 14.20 0.85 31.29
N LEU A 80 12.88 0.99 31.03
CA LEU A 80 12.33 2.07 30.24
C LEU A 80 12.52 3.43 30.94
N GLY A 81 12.34 3.46 32.27
CA GLY A 81 12.56 4.64 33.07
C GLY A 81 14.00 5.14 32.98
N ALA A 82 14.98 4.24 33.03
CA ALA A 82 16.39 4.55 32.86
C ALA A 82 16.70 5.13 31.47
N GLU A 83 16.10 4.58 30.39
CA GLU A 83 16.33 5.05 29.01
C GLU A 83 15.77 6.47 28.77
N ILE A 84 14.66 6.81 29.41
CA ILE A 84 13.99 8.12 29.18
C ILE A 84 14.25 9.13 30.30
N ASP A 85 15.08 8.78 31.28
CA ASP A 85 15.40 9.59 32.48
C ASP A 85 14.10 10.05 33.22
N ARG A 86 13.17 9.11 33.42
CA ARG A 86 11.87 9.34 34.09
C ARG A 86 11.44 8.10 34.86
N THR A 87 10.68 8.31 35.93
CA THR A 87 10.02 7.20 36.61
C THR A 87 8.85 6.68 35.78
N VAL A 88 8.87 5.41 35.44
CA VAL A 88 7.79 4.71 34.76
C VAL A 88 7.22 3.66 35.70
N THR A 89 5.89 3.55 35.75
CA THR A 89 5.25 2.55 36.61
C THR A 89 4.88 1.31 35.80
N ARG A 90 4.72 0.18 36.49
CA ARG A 90 4.23 -1.09 35.94
C ARG A 90 2.93 -0.91 35.15
N GLU A 91 1.98 -0.13 35.68
CA GLU A 91 0.68 0.10 35.04
C GLU A 91 0.83 0.87 33.72
N GLN A 92 1.79 1.79 33.64
CA GLN A 92 2.08 2.52 32.41
C GLN A 92 2.67 1.61 31.33
N VAL A 93 3.59 0.71 31.72
CA VAL A 93 4.13 -0.30 30.80
C VAL A 93 3.02 -1.25 30.32
N ALA A 94 2.21 -1.78 31.24
CA ALA A 94 1.07 -2.62 30.89
C ALA A 94 0.10 -1.90 29.92
N PHE A 95 -0.22 -0.62 30.19
CA PHE A 95 -1.03 0.20 29.30
C PHE A 95 -0.43 0.33 27.89
N LEU A 96 0.89 0.58 27.78
CA LEU A 96 1.57 0.68 26.48
C LEU A 96 1.57 -0.65 25.73
N LEU A 97 1.83 -1.76 26.43
CA LEU A 97 1.77 -3.10 25.84
C LEU A 97 0.36 -3.40 25.32
N ASP A 98 -0.67 -3.21 26.15
CA ASP A 98 -2.05 -3.58 25.83
C ASP A 98 -2.70 -2.70 24.76
N ASN A 99 -2.38 -1.41 24.74
CA ASN A 99 -3.05 -0.44 23.87
C ASN A 99 -2.21 -0.03 22.64
N LYS A 100 -0.89 -0.31 22.64
CA LYS A 100 0.01 0.14 21.56
C LYS A 100 0.75 -0.98 20.85
N LEU A 101 1.16 -2.04 21.56
CA LEU A 101 1.97 -3.12 20.97
C LEU A 101 1.17 -4.40 20.69
N ARG A 102 0.20 -4.78 21.55
CA ARG A 102 -0.66 -5.95 21.32
C ARG A 102 -1.68 -5.77 20.19
N PRO A 103 -2.40 -4.64 20.06
CA PRO A 103 -3.38 -4.47 18.99
C PRO A 103 -2.81 -4.56 17.58
N PRO A 104 -1.62 -3.98 17.26
CA PRO A 104 -0.98 -4.21 15.97
C PRO A 104 -0.32 -5.59 15.84
N GLY A 105 -0.32 -6.43 16.87
CA GLY A 105 0.23 -7.78 16.84
C GLY A 105 1.75 -7.83 16.89
N LEU A 106 2.39 -6.89 17.56
CA LEU A 106 3.85 -6.87 17.76
C LEU A 106 4.28 -7.65 19.01
N VAL A 107 3.42 -7.71 20.04
CA VAL A 107 3.64 -8.45 21.29
C VAL A 107 2.59 -9.55 21.43
N ALA A 108 3.03 -10.72 21.87
CA ALA A 108 2.16 -11.87 22.07
C ALA A 108 1.11 -11.60 23.17
N SER A 109 -0.08 -12.19 23.02
CA SER A 109 -1.13 -12.14 24.05
C SER A 109 -0.84 -13.15 25.14
N ASP A 110 -1.08 -12.79 26.42
CA ASP A 110 -0.84 -13.64 27.57
C ASP A 110 -1.72 -14.92 27.59
N THR A 111 -2.80 -14.94 26.81
CA THR A 111 -3.74 -16.07 26.75
C THR A 111 -3.37 -17.14 25.72
N GLY A 112 -2.24 -17.01 25.02
CA GLY A 112 -1.86 -17.93 23.94
C GLY A 112 -2.80 -17.90 22.73
N GLN A 113 -3.87 -17.10 22.78
CA GLN A 113 -4.70 -16.83 21.61
C GLN A 113 -3.91 -15.98 20.65
N ALA A 114 -3.87 -16.39 19.38
CA ALA A 114 -3.34 -15.58 18.31
C ALA A 114 -3.86 -14.15 18.47
N ALA A 115 -2.94 -13.18 18.56
CA ALA A 115 -3.29 -11.79 18.70
C ALA A 115 -4.47 -11.49 17.75
N CYS A 116 -5.50 -10.83 18.29
CA CYS A 116 -6.68 -10.45 17.54
C CYS A 116 -6.24 -10.00 16.15
N ALA A 117 -6.73 -10.68 15.10
CA ALA A 117 -6.26 -10.47 13.74
C ALA A 117 -6.21 -8.96 13.49
N PRO A 118 -5.04 -8.40 13.20
CA PRO A 118 -4.89 -6.95 13.14
C PRO A 118 -5.92 -6.41 12.19
N THR A 119 -6.47 -5.25 12.52
CA THR A 119 -7.42 -4.53 11.66
C THR A 119 -6.82 -4.46 10.28
N ARG A 120 -7.30 -5.33 9.37
CA ARG A 120 -6.80 -5.36 7.99
C ARG A 120 -7.00 -3.97 7.42
N PRO A 121 -5.97 -3.36 6.84
CA PRO A 121 -6.12 -2.06 6.20
C PRO A 121 -7.27 -2.14 5.20
N ASP A 122 -7.95 -1.01 4.99
CA ASP A 122 -9.18 -0.90 4.21
C ASP A 122 -9.06 -1.62 2.86
N PRO A 123 -9.85 -2.67 2.62
CA PRO A 123 -9.68 -3.51 1.44
C PRO A 123 -10.09 -2.86 0.12
N LEU A 124 -10.66 -1.65 0.16
CA LEU A 124 -11.19 -1.02 -1.05
C LEU A 124 -10.11 -0.59 -2.05
N LEU A 125 -8.90 -0.25 -1.60
CA LEU A 125 -7.81 0.28 -2.42
C LEU A 125 -6.52 -0.55 -2.30
N MET A 126 -6.61 -1.80 -1.88
CA MET A 126 -5.46 -2.69 -1.77
C MET A 126 -5.49 -3.78 -2.82
N LEU A 127 -4.29 -4.20 -3.22
CA LEU A 127 -4.12 -5.37 -4.09
C LEU A 127 -4.65 -6.62 -3.39
N LYS A 128 -5.63 -7.29 -4.00
CA LYS A 128 -6.27 -8.53 -3.51
C LYS A 128 -5.77 -9.73 -4.30
N TYR A 129 -6.00 -10.93 -3.77
CA TYR A 129 -5.70 -12.19 -4.46
C TYR A 129 -4.27 -12.25 -4.99
N ARG A 130 -3.29 -11.91 -4.12
CA ARG A 130 -1.88 -11.93 -4.47
C ARG A 130 -1.38 -13.34 -4.71
N THR A 131 -0.85 -13.61 -5.88
CA THR A 131 -0.14 -14.84 -6.21
C THR A 131 1.35 -14.53 -6.35
N ARG A 132 2.17 -15.23 -5.58
CA ARG A 132 3.63 -15.12 -5.64
C ARG A 132 4.12 -15.91 -6.85
N LEU A 133 4.68 -15.26 -7.86
CA LEU A 133 5.21 -15.91 -9.06
C LEU A 133 6.73 -16.10 -8.98
N VAL A 134 7.43 -15.07 -8.47
CA VAL A 134 8.89 -15.06 -8.40
C VAL A 134 9.28 -14.99 -6.92
N PRO A 135 9.99 -16.02 -6.42
CA PRO A 135 10.46 -16.04 -5.04
C PRO A 135 11.60 -15.03 -4.82
N GLU A 136 11.77 -14.59 -3.60
CA GLU A 136 12.71 -13.55 -3.18
C GLU A 136 14.13 -13.77 -3.66
N ARG A 137 14.62 -15.01 -3.64
CA ARG A 137 15.98 -15.36 -4.13
C ARG A 137 16.18 -15.00 -5.61
N ILE A 138 15.16 -15.27 -6.43
CA ILE A 138 15.22 -14.98 -7.89
C ILE A 138 15.06 -13.46 -8.09
N VAL A 139 14.17 -12.79 -7.35
CA VAL A 139 14.03 -11.33 -7.40
C VAL A 139 15.34 -10.65 -7.02
N TRP A 140 16.01 -11.15 -5.99
CA TRP A 140 17.35 -10.67 -5.60
C TRP A 140 18.38 -10.80 -6.73
N MET A 141 18.41 -11.92 -7.45
CA MET A 141 19.31 -12.08 -8.59
C MET A 141 18.97 -11.11 -9.73
N ILE A 142 17.69 -11.03 -10.13
CA ILE A 142 17.20 -10.10 -11.17
C ILE A 142 17.57 -8.66 -10.82
N ALA A 143 17.24 -8.24 -9.59
CA ALA A 143 17.58 -6.92 -9.08
C ALA A 143 19.09 -6.64 -9.12
N GLY A 144 19.92 -7.68 -8.93
CA GLY A 144 21.37 -7.57 -9.03
C GLY A 144 21.86 -7.30 -10.45
N VAL A 145 21.26 -7.97 -11.43
CA VAL A 145 21.59 -7.78 -12.86
C VAL A 145 21.27 -6.34 -13.30
N PHE A 146 20.13 -5.83 -12.86
CA PHE A 146 19.68 -4.49 -13.26
C PHE A 146 20.17 -3.35 -12.37
N ARG A 147 20.76 -3.65 -11.20
CA ARG A 147 21.29 -2.65 -10.27
C ARG A 147 22.18 -1.58 -10.95
N PRO A 148 23.12 -1.92 -11.88
CA PRO A 148 23.99 -0.94 -12.51
C PRO A 148 23.25 0.15 -13.30
N LEU A 149 22.01 -0.11 -13.76
CA LEU A 149 21.19 0.89 -14.48
C LEU A 149 20.84 2.11 -13.61
N PHE A 150 20.91 1.98 -12.28
CA PHE A 150 20.68 3.10 -11.34
C PHE A 150 21.92 3.94 -11.05
N ALA A 151 23.08 3.62 -11.64
CA ALA A 151 24.23 4.49 -11.58
C ALA A 151 23.90 5.85 -12.27
N VAL A 152 24.30 6.95 -11.67
CA VAL A 152 23.94 8.31 -12.13
C VAL A 152 24.20 8.53 -13.63
N PRO A 153 25.37 8.13 -14.21
CA PRO A 153 25.59 8.31 -15.64
C PRO A 153 24.64 7.46 -16.50
N MET A 154 24.29 6.24 -16.05
CA MET A 154 23.35 5.38 -16.78
C MET A 154 21.94 5.97 -16.79
N VAL A 155 21.47 6.47 -15.65
CA VAL A 155 20.18 7.17 -15.56
C VAL A 155 20.16 8.38 -16.49
N ALA A 156 21.22 9.20 -16.47
CA ALA A 156 21.32 10.38 -17.33
C ALA A 156 21.29 10.02 -18.82
N VAL A 157 22.07 9.01 -19.23
CA VAL A 157 22.09 8.55 -20.63
C VAL A 157 20.74 7.97 -21.06
N THR A 158 20.11 7.15 -20.20
CA THR A 158 18.80 6.57 -20.51
C THR A 158 17.71 7.64 -20.66
N LEU A 159 17.63 8.60 -19.71
CA LEU A 159 16.64 9.67 -19.79
C LEU A 159 16.89 10.62 -20.97
N ALA A 160 18.15 10.95 -21.26
CA ALA A 160 18.49 11.72 -22.45
C ALA A 160 18.13 10.95 -23.73
N GLY A 161 18.45 9.66 -23.81
CA GLY A 161 18.07 8.77 -24.92
C GLY A 161 16.56 8.69 -25.11
N PHE A 162 15.80 8.55 -24.03
CA PHE A 162 14.34 8.56 -24.05
C PHE A 162 13.79 9.87 -24.65
N VAL A 163 14.24 11.02 -24.16
CA VAL A 163 13.81 12.33 -24.69
C VAL A 163 14.18 12.50 -26.16
N VAL A 164 15.39 12.10 -26.56
CA VAL A 164 15.85 12.19 -27.96
C VAL A 164 15.00 11.28 -28.88
N VAL A 165 14.76 10.04 -28.47
CA VAL A 165 13.95 9.10 -29.25
C VAL A 165 12.52 9.60 -29.41
N ASP A 166 11.90 10.06 -28.34
CA ASP A 166 10.55 10.64 -28.39
C ASP A 166 10.49 11.88 -29.30
N ALA A 167 11.47 12.78 -29.21
CA ALA A 167 11.55 13.94 -30.07
C ALA A 167 11.68 13.54 -31.55
N LEU A 168 12.48 12.50 -31.85
CA LEU A 168 12.63 11.99 -33.25
C LEU A 168 11.33 11.33 -33.74
N VAL A 169 10.62 10.56 -32.92
CA VAL A 169 9.30 9.99 -33.25
C VAL A 169 8.29 11.08 -33.54
N LEU A 170 8.25 12.13 -32.70
CA LEU A 170 7.35 13.28 -32.89
C LEU A 170 7.69 14.06 -34.17
N ALA A 171 8.98 14.37 -34.40
CA ALA A 171 9.44 15.09 -35.56
C ALA A 171 9.26 14.28 -36.88
N GLY A 172 9.35 12.95 -36.81
CA GLY A 172 9.08 12.02 -37.92
C GLY A 172 7.60 11.89 -38.29
N GLY A 173 6.70 12.67 -37.66
CA GLY A 173 5.27 12.64 -37.95
C GLY A 173 4.51 11.47 -37.30
N GLY A 174 5.07 10.87 -36.25
CA GLY A 174 4.44 9.76 -35.51
C GLY A 174 2.96 10.02 -35.14
N PRO A 175 2.60 11.19 -34.57
CA PRO A 175 1.20 11.50 -34.24
C PRO A 175 0.27 11.45 -35.47
N GLY A 176 0.71 11.93 -36.63
CA GLY A 176 -0.05 11.89 -37.89
C GLY A 176 -0.26 10.47 -38.41
N GLN A 177 0.67 9.55 -38.11
CA GLN A 177 0.60 8.15 -38.51
C GLN A 177 -0.21 7.29 -37.54
N LEU A 178 -0.52 7.76 -36.35
CA LEU A 178 -1.16 6.96 -35.29
C LEU A 178 -2.53 6.40 -35.71
N VAL A 179 -3.37 7.20 -36.36
CA VAL A 179 -4.71 6.76 -36.80
C VAL A 179 -4.61 5.62 -37.82
N SER A 180 -3.72 5.73 -38.80
CA SER A 180 -3.49 4.68 -39.78
C SER A 180 -2.83 3.43 -39.14
N ALA A 181 -1.92 3.65 -38.19
CA ALA A 181 -1.29 2.57 -37.42
C ALA A 181 -2.34 1.79 -36.61
N VAL A 182 -3.25 2.46 -35.92
CA VAL A 182 -4.34 1.83 -35.17
C VAL A 182 -5.26 1.04 -36.08
N ARG A 183 -5.63 1.59 -37.24
CA ARG A 183 -6.48 0.87 -38.22
C ARG A 183 -5.82 -0.41 -38.73
N SER A 184 -4.54 -0.34 -39.14
CA SER A 184 -3.82 -1.51 -39.66
C SER A 184 -3.60 -2.56 -38.56
N PHE A 185 -3.34 -2.13 -37.35
CA PHE A 185 -3.16 -2.95 -36.16
C PHE A 185 -4.45 -3.68 -35.76
N SER A 186 -5.59 -2.96 -35.65
CA SER A 186 -6.88 -3.53 -35.23
C SER A 186 -7.45 -4.55 -36.24
N ALA A 187 -7.02 -4.48 -37.50
CA ALA A 187 -7.40 -5.47 -38.53
C ALA A 187 -6.63 -6.80 -38.43
N GLN A 188 -5.59 -6.88 -37.56
CA GLN A 188 -4.72 -8.04 -37.45
C GLN A 188 -4.68 -8.57 -36.02
N PRO A 189 -5.50 -9.60 -35.67
CA PRO A 189 -5.58 -10.15 -34.32
C PRO A 189 -4.23 -10.57 -33.73
N ALA A 190 -3.36 -11.14 -34.54
CA ALA A 190 -2.04 -11.57 -34.09
C ALA A 190 -1.15 -10.39 -33.64
N LEU A 191 -1.20 -9.24 -34.33
CA LEU A 191 -0.47 -8.05 -33.92
C LEU A 191 -1.06 -7.42 -32.66
N THR A 192 -2.36 -7.48 -32.47
CA THR A 192 -3.03 -7.02 -31.26
C THR A 192 -2.57 -7.85 -30.05
N LEU A 193 -2.51 -9.16 -30.21
CA LEU A 193 -1.97 -10.05 -29.15
C LEU A 193 -0.49 -9.79 -28.89
N LEU A 194 0.31 -9.51 -29.93
CA LEU A 194 1.72 -9.18 -29.79
C LEU A 194 1.90 -7.88 -28.99
N VAL A 195 1.17 -6.82 -29.29
CA VAL A 195 1.22 -5.55 -28.54
C VAL A 195 0.82 -5.77 -27.09
N LEU A 196 -0.26 -6.54 -26.85
CA LEU A 196 -0.66 -6.89 -25.50
C LEU A 196 0.45 -7.64 -24.73
N ALA A 197 1.09 -8.62 -25.39
CA ALA A 197 2.20 -9.36 -24.82
C ALA A 197 3.40 -8.45 -24.49
N VAL A 198 3.70 -7.46 -25.36
CA VAL A 198 4.73 -6.46 -25.12
C VAL A 198 4.37 -5.59 -23.91
N ILE A 199 3.14 -5.11 -23.80
CA ILE A 199 2.68 -4.32 -22.64
C ILE A 199 2.81 -5.13 -21.34
N LEU A 200 2.39 -6.40 -21.35
CA LEU A 200 2.52 -7.27 -20.17
C LEU A 200 4.00 -7.53 -19.82
N ALA A 201 4.87 -7.73 -20.83
CA ALA A 201 6.30 -7.91 -20.60
C ALA A 201 6.94 -6.64 -20.02
N VAL A 202 6.57 -5.47 -20.52
CA VAL A 202 7.02 -4.17 -19.97
C VAL A 202 6.48 -3.96 -18.55
N GLY A 203 5.24 -4.33 -18.26
CA GLY A 203 4.69 -4.28 -16.90
C GLY A 203 5.46 -5.19 -15.93
N ALA A 204 5.84 -6.40 -16.35
CA ALA A 204 6.70 -7.26 -15.53
C ALA A 204 8.13 -6.70 -15.37
N PHE A 205 8.67 -6.07 -16.41
CA PHE A 205 9.98 -5.40 -16.38
C PHE A 205 9.95 -4.14 -15.50
N HIS A 206 8.86 -3.39 -15.48
CA HIS A 206 8.61 -2.27 -14.56
C HIS A 206 8.79 -2.69 -13.09
N GLU A 207 8.24 -3.83 -12.68
CA GLU A 207 8.42 -4.36 -11.32
C GLU A 207 9.88 -4.72 -11.01
N CYS A 208 10.64 -5.16 -12.02
CA CYS A 208 12.09 -5.34 -11.87
C CYS A 208 12.80 -4.01 -11.57
N GLY A 209 12.28 -2.89 -12.05
CA GLY A 209 12.79 -1.55 -11.78
C GLY A 209 12.70 -1.19 -10.29
N HIS A 210 11.55 -1.40 -9.67
CA HIS A 210 11.38 -1.19 -8.22
C HIS A 210 12.34 -2.07 -7.41
N ALA A 211 12.43 -3.36 -7.75
CA ALA A 211 13.33 -4.29 -7.06
C ALA A 211 14.81 -3.92 -7.22
N ALA A 212 15.21 -3.50 -8.43
CA ALA A 212 16.59 -3.10 -8.71
C ALA A 212 16.97 -1.80 -7.98
N ALA A 213 16.06 -0.82 -7.95
CA ALA A 213 16.24 0.43 -7.19
C ALA A 213 16.34 0.15 -5.68
N CYS A 214 15.49 -0.73 -5.15
CA CYS A 214 15.51 -1.18 -3.75
C CYS A 214 16.89 -1.77 -3.40
N ARG A 215 17.39 -2.70 -4.22
CA ARG A 215 18.71 -3.29 -4.03
C ARG A 215 19.86 -2.28 -4.23
N TYR A 216 19.71 -1.32 -5.13
CA TYR A 216 20.70 -0.27 -5.34
C TYR A 216 20.84 0.63 -4.10
N GLY A 217 19.72 0.98 -3.43
CA GLY A 217 19.69 1.72 -2.18
C GLY A 217 20.20 0.93 -0.96
N GLY A 218 20.44 -0.37 -1.07
CA GLY A 218 20.94 -1.23 0.01
C GLY A 218 19.85 -1.99 0.78
N ALA A 219 18.59 -1.86 0.38
CA ALA A 219 17.46 -2.62 0.94
C ALA A 219 17.22 -3.94 0.19
N ARG A 220 16.42 -4.83 0.80
CA ARG A 220 16.12 -6.15 0.24
C ARG A 220 14.75 -6.15 -0.45
N PRO A 221 14.68 -6.33 -1.78
CA PRO A 221 13.41 -6.60 -2.44
C PRO A 221 12.90 -7.99 -2.05
N GLY A 222 11.59 -8.09 -1.79
CA GLY A 222 10.93 -9.35 -1.47
C GLY A 222 10.44 -10.09 -2.72
N VAL A 223 9.24 -10.65 -2.66
CA VAL A 223 8.65 -11.43 -3.75
C VAL A 223 8.02 -10.54 -4.83
N MET A 224 7.95 -11.06 -6.06
CA MET A 224 7.17 -10.48 -7.15
C MET A 224 6.01 -11.41 -7.55
N GLY A 225 4.94 -10.83 -8.07
CA GLY A 225 3.79 -11.63 -8.47
C GLY A 225 2.72 -10.85 -9.20
N ILE A 226 1.54 -11.44 -9.28
CA ILE A 226 0.34 -10.86 -9.85
C ILE A 226 -0.74 -10.82 -8.77
N GLY A 227 -1.51 -9.77 -8.76
CA GLY A 227 -2.68 -9.63 -7.90
C GLY A 227 -3.79 -8.88 -8.62
N LEU A 228 -4.93 -8.73 -7.95
CA LEU A 228 -6.05 -7.96 -8.45
C LEU A 228 -6.08 -6.60 -7.75
N TYR A 229 -5.81 -5.53 -8.49
CA TYR A 229 -5.92 -4.16 -8.01
C TYR A 229 -7.26 -3.58 -8.44
N LEU A 230 -8.13 -3.25 -7.47
CA LEU A 230 -9.53 -2.92 -7.72
C LEU A 230 -10.20 -4.05 -8.52
N VAL A 231 -10.17 -3.94 -9.83
CA VAL A 231 -10.81 -4.86 -10.79
C VAL A 231 -9.85 -5.33 -11.89
N TRP A 232 -8.60 -4.81 -11.92
CA TRP A 232 -7.62 -5.11 -12.94
C TRP A 232 -6.50 -6.01 -12.42
N PRO A 233 -6.01 -6.95 -13.23
CA PRO A 233 -4.78 -7.65 -12.90
C PRO A 233 -3.62 -6.66 -12.91
N ALA A 234 -2.78 -6.73 -11.89
CA ALA A 234 -1.60 -5.89 -11.77
C ALA A 234 -0.42 -6.74 -11.29
N PHE A 235 0.75 -6.48 -11.85
CA PHE A 235 1.99 -6.98 -11.28
C PHE A 235 2.28 -6.24 -9.98
N TYR A 236 3.08 -6.85 -9.13
CA TYR A 236 3.57 -6.21 -7.92
C TYR A 236 4.94 -6.73 -7.53
N SER A 237 5.73 -5.87 -6.93
CA SER A 237 6.96 -6.21 -6.22
C SER A 237 6.84 -5.79 -4.75
N THR A 238 7.37 -6.62 -3.86
CA THR A 238 7.41 -6.28 -2.44
C THR A 238 8.72 -5.56 -2.16
N VAL A 239 8.64 -4.27 -1.86
CA VAL A 239 9.80 -3.41 -1.53
C VAL A 239 9.67 -2.80 -0.14
N THR A 240 9.02 -3.50 0.77
CA THR A 240 8.73 -3.00 2.13
C THR A 240 10.01 -2.62 2.91
N ASP A 241 11.11 -3.30 2.67
CA ASP A 241 12.40 -3.02 3.30
C ASP A 241 12.97 -1.63 2.90
N ALA A 242 12.46 -1.02 1.82
CA ALA A 242 12.81 0.33 1.41
C ALA A 242 12.49 1.39 2.48
N TYR A 243 11.56 1.12 3.40
CA TYR A 243 11.27 2.06 4.50
C TYR A 243 12.47 2.30 5.44
N ARG A 244 13.51 1.47 5.41
CA ARG A 244 14.78 1.70 6.12
C ARG A 244 15.64 2.78 5.48
N LEU A 245 15.41 3.05 4.19
CA LEU A 245 16.24 3.94 3.40
C LEU A 245 15.90 5.41 3.69
N ALA A 246 16.84 6.29 3.35
CA ALA A 246 16.60 7.73 3.30
C ALA A 246 15.52 8.07 2.25
N ARG A 247 14.86 9.21 2.40
CA ARG A 247 13.78 9.65 1.47
C ARG A 247 14.19 9.61 -0.01
N THR A 248 15.40 10.08 -0.32
CA THR A 248 15.91 10.10 -1.70
C THR A 248 16.00 8.70 -2.31
N ASP A 249 16.37 7.72 -1.50
CA ASP A 249 16.48 6.33 -1.93
C ASP A 249 15.11 5.67 -2.04
N ARG A 250 14.18 5.98 -1.13
CA ARG A 250 12.78 5.55 -1.26
C ARG A 250 12.12 6.08 -2.52
N LEU A 251 12.27 7.39 -2.80
CA LEU A 251 11.78 7.99 -4.04
C LEU A 251 12.40 7.36 -5.28
N ARG A 252 13.68 6.94 -5.22
CA ARG A 252 14.31 6.17 -6.30
C ARG A 252 13.65 4.81 -6.47
N VAL A 253 13.26 4.15 -5.38
CA VAL A 253 12.52 2.88 -5.44
C VAL A 253 11.15 3.09 -6.09
N ASP A 254 10.40 4.11 -5.66
CA ASP A 254 9.08 4.43 -6.22
C ASP A 254 9.14 4.80 -7.71
N LEU A 255 10.16 5.53 -8.12
CA LEU A 255 10.40 5.90 -9.52
C LEU A 255 11.03 4.77 -10.34
N GLY A 256 11.46 3.69 -9.70
CA GLY A 256 12.21 2.60 -10.34
C GLY A 256 11.45 1.95 -11.49
N GLY A 257 10.15 1.69 -11.30
CA GLY A 257 9.29 1.14 -12.35
C GLY A 257 9.12 2.09 -13.52
N VAL A 258 8.82 3.36 -13.26
CA VAL A 258 8.67 4.40 -14.29
C VAL A 258 9.98 4.59 -15.09
N TYR A 259 11.12 4.52 -14.43
CA TYR A 259 12.41 4.55 -15.10
C TYR A 259 12.60 3.36 -16.05
N PHE A 260 12.16 2.16 -15.68
CA PHE A 260 12.19 0.99 -16.54
C PHE A 260 11.17 1.06 -17.69
N ASN A 261 10.05 1.74 -17.50
CA ASN A 261 9.17 2.11 -18.61
C ASN A 261 9.90 3.00 -19.61
N ALA A 262 10.66 4.01 -19.16
CA ALA A 262 11.44 4.87 -20.05
C ALA A 262 12.51 4.08 -20.82
N VAL A 263 13.19 3.10 -20.17
CA VAL A 263 14.11 2.17 -20.87
C VAL A 263 13.37 1.41 -21.97
N SER A 264 12.20 0.84 -21.65
CA SER A 264 11.41 0.06 -22.62
C SER A 264 10.91 0.92 -23.77
N MET A 265 10.39 2.11 -23.49
CA MET A 265 9.93 3.07 -24.50
C MET A 265 11.08 3.52 -25.40
N THR A 266 12.28 3.72 -24.85
CA THR A 266 13.48 4.02 -25.66
C THR A 266 13.79 2.88 -26.65
N VAL A 267 13.81 1.63 -26.18
CA VAL A 267 14.09 0.46 -27.03
C VAL A 267 13.01 0.32 -28.13
N ILE A 268 11.73 0.42 -27.76
CA ILE A 268 10.61 0.31 -28.71
C ILE A 268 10.61 1.48 -29.69
N GLY A 269 10.89 2.70 -29.23
CA GLY A 269 10.98 3.88 -30.08
C GLY A 269 12.14 3.78 -31.10
N VAL A 270 13.31 3.33 -30.68
CA VAL A 270 14.46 3.05 -31.59
C VAL A 270 14.04 1.98 -32.63
N ALA A 271 13.41 0.88 -32.18
CA ALA A 271 12.93 -0.15 -33.10
C ALA A 271 11.92 0.40 -34.11
N TYR A 272 11.00 1.30 -33.67
CA TYR A 272 10.07 1.98 -34.56
C TYR A 272 10.80 2.88 -35.56
N LEU A 273 11.75 3.68 -35.14
CA LEU A 273 12.53 4.59 -36.02
C LEU A 273 13.33 3.81 -37.09
N ILE A 274 13.80 2.61 -36.75
CA ILE A 274 14.55 1.75 -37.70
C ILE A 274 13.63 1.03 -38.67
N THR A 275 12.50 0.49 -38.16
CA THR A 275 11.65 -0.43 -38.96
C THR A 275 10.45 0.25 -39.61
N GLY A 276 10.01 1.40 -39.09
CA GLY A 276 8.76 2.06 -39.49
C GLY A 276 7.50 1.23 -39.19
N SER A 277 7.60 0.16 -38.39
CA SER A 277 6.49 -0.78 -38.14
C SER A 277 5.36 -0.15 -37.33
N PRO A 278 4.12 -0.04 -37.86
CA PRO A 278 3.03 0.71 -37.21
C PRO A 278 2.65 0.18 -35.82
N TRP A 279 2.73 -1.12 -35.59
CA TRP A 279 2.39 -1.73 -34.31
C TRP A 279 3.31 -1.29 -33.17
N LEU A 280 4.59 -0.98 -33.47
CA LEU A 280 5.54 -0.44 -32.48
C LEU A 280 5.15 0.97 -32.04
N LEU A 281 4.61 1.79 -32.97
CA LEU A 281 4.10 3.11 -32.62
C LEU A 281 2.88 3.00 -31.69
N VAL A 282 1.97 2.06 -31.97
CA VAL A 282 0.82 1.77 -31.11
C VAL A 282 1.27 1.32 -29.73
N ALA A 283 2.23 0.39 -29.66
CA ALA A 283 2.79 -0.06 -28.39
C ALA A 283 3.47 1.09 -27.61
N LEU A 284 4.24 1.93 -28.27
CA LEU A 284 4.90 3.10 -27.67
C LEU A 284 3.88 4.07 -27.07
N VAL A 285 2.85 4.43 -27.82
CA VAL A 285 1.79 5.34 -27.32
C VAL A 285 1.01 4.71 -26.17
N ALA A 286 0.69 3.42 -26.25
CA ALA A 286 0.02 2.71 -25.15
C ALA A 286 0.84 2.73 -23.86
N LEU A 287 2.15 2.52 -23.95
CA LEU A 287 3.07 2.59 -22.79
C LEU A 287 3.19 4.01 -22.21
N HIS A 288 3.15 5.06 -23.04
CA HIS A 288 3.09 6.44 -22.54
C HIS A 288 1.80 6.69 -21.74
N ILE A 289 0.65 6.27 -22.27
CA ILE A 289 -0.64 6.42 -21.60
C ILE A 289 -0.62 5.64 -20.27
N GLU A 290 -0.15 4.39 -20.29
CA GLU A 290 -0.02 3.57 -19.08
C GLU A 290 0.87 4.25 -18.03
N THR A 291 2.05 4.74 -18.43
CA THR A 291 2.99 5.41 -17.53
C THR A 291 2.37 6.69 -16.94
N MET A 292 1.62 7.46 -17.72
CA MET A 292 0.89 8.64 -17.21
C MET A 292 -0.16 8.26 -16.16
N TRP A 293 -0.88 7.14 -16.34
CA TRP A 293 -1.80 6.63 -15.33
C TRP A 293 -1.09 6.24 -14.03
N GLN A 294 0.12 5.69 -14.11
CA GLN A 294 0.91 5.31 -12.92
C GLN A 294 1.28 6.53 -12.05
N PHE A 295 1.43 7.72 -12.63
CA PHE A 295 1.69 8.96 -11.88
C PHE A 295 0.46 9.51 -11.14
N LEU A 296 -0.72 8.93 -11.30
CA LEU A 296 -1.94 9.44 -10.68
C LEU A 296 -1.91 9.22 -9.16
N PRO A 297 -1.86 10.29 -8.33
CA PRO A 297 -1.75 10.13 -6.88
C PRO A 297 -3.09 9.86 -6.17
N SER A 298 -4.20 9.87 -6.92
CA SER A 298 -5.54 9.67 -6.38
C SER A 298 -5.94 8.19 -6.19
N VAL A 299 -5.09 7.27 -6.65
CA VAL A 299 -5.20 5.82 -6.48
C VAL A 299 -3.85 5.28 -6.06
N ARG A 300 -3.80 4.08 -5.45
CA ARG A 300 -2.54 3.49 -4.94
C ARG A 300 -1.71 2.90 -6.09
N LEU A 301 -1.27 3.74 -6.99
CA LEU A 301 -0.27 3.50 -8.01
C LEU A 301 1.05 4.19 -7.62
N ASP A 302 2.07 4.13 -8.47
CA ASP A 302 3.39 4.70 -8.16
C ASP A 302 3.33 6.17 -7.73
N GLY A 303 2.52 6.99 -8.41
CA GLY A 303 2.33 8.41 -8.07
C GLY A 303 1.83 8.64 -6.64
N TYR A 304 1.05 7.71 -6.10
CA TYR A 304 0.64 7.76 -4.69
C TYR A 304 1.83 7.49 -3.76
N TYR A 305 2.65 6.48 -4.04
CA TYR A 305 3.82 6.15 -3.23
C TYR A 305 4.89 7.24 -3.33
N ILE A 306 5.15 7.77 -4.53
CA ILE A 306 6.02 8.93 -4.75
C ILE A 306 5.56 10.11 -3.89
N LEU A 307 4.27 10.45 -3.90
CA LEU A 307 3.74 11.53 -3.07
C LEU A 307 3.85 11.21 -1.57
N SER A 308 3.53 9.99 -1.17
CA SER A 308 3.62 9.48 0.20
C SER A 308 5.02 9.62 0.76
N ASP A 309 6.04 9.19 0.02
CA ASP A 309 7.44 9.28 0.43
C ASP A 309 8.01 10.70 0.31
N LEU A 310 7.56 11.47 -0.66
CA LEU A 310 7.90 12.90 -0.77
C LEU A 310 7.46 13.67 0.48
N VAL A 311 6.23 13.45 0.96
CA VAL A 311 5.72 14.12 2.17
C VAL A 311 6.13 13.42 3.47
N GLY A 312 6.68 12.20 3.40
CA GLY A 312 7.10 11.40 4.55
C GLY A 312 5.93 10.89 5.40
N VAL A 313 4.81 10.53 4.76
CA VAL A 313 3.61 9.98 5.42
C VAL A 313 3.17 8.71 4.69
N PRO A 314 3.42 7.51 5.24
CA PRO A 314 3.23 6.24 4.54
C PRO A 314 1.79 5.92 4.12
N ASP A 315 0.78 6.43 4.81
CA ASP A 315 -0.63 6.21 4.46
C ASP A 315 -1.41 7.53 4.40
N LEU A 316 -1.50 8.07 3.17
CA LEU A 316 -2.23 9.31 2.90
C LEU A 316 -3.75 9.10 2.99
N PHE A 317 -4.26 7.93 2.59
CA PHE A 317 -5.70 7.65 2.65
C PHE A 317 -6.23 7.64 4.09
N ALA A 318 -5.44 7.20 5.06
CA ALA A 318 -5.80 7.27 6.47
C ALA A 318 -5.93 8.73 6.98
N ARG A 319 -5.45 9.71 6.22
CA ARG A 319 -5.55 11.15 6.54
C ARG A 319 -6.73 11.85 5.89
N LEU A 320 -7.46 11.21 4.95
CA LEU A 320 -8.63 11.81 4.29
C LEU A 320 -9.69 12.31 5.30
N GLY A 321 -10.19 11.42 6.15
CA GLY A 321 -11.18 11.77 7.16
C GLY A 321 -10.70 12.86 8.13
N PRO A 322 -9.53 12.71 8.78
CA PRO A 322 -8.94 13.75 9.62
C PRO A 322 -8.78 15.11 8.94
N ILE A 323 -8.32 15.15 7.68
CA ILE A 323 -8.17 16.42 6.93
C ILE A 323 -9.53 17.05 6.65
N LEU A 324 -10.50 16.27 6.18
CA LEU A 324 -11.87 16.76 5.95
C LEU A 324 -12.50 17.30 7.23
N HIS A 325 -12.32 16.58 8.35
CA HIS A 325 -12.79 17.06 9.66
C HIS A 325 -12.17 18.41 10.01
N SER A 326 -10.87 18.57 9.77
CA SER A 326 -10.13 19.81 10.07
C SER A 326 -10.39 20.95 9.07
N ALA A 327 -10.94 20.65 7.90
CA ALA A 327 -11.30 21.65 6.90
C ALA A 327 -12.62 22.37 7.21
N LEU A 328 -13.43 21.84 8.13
CA LEU A 328 -14.68 22.44 8.54
C LEU A 328 -14.41 23.59 9.53
N PRO A 329 -14.82 24.84 9.25
CA PRO A 329 -14.43 26.02 10.02
C PRO A 329 -14.95 26.03 11.47
N TRP A 330 -15.98 25.22 11.78
CA TRP A 330 -16.56 25.07 13.12
C TRP A 330 -16.00 23.89 13.92
N ARG A 331 -14.96 23.22 13.43
CA ARG A 331 -14.33 22.07 14.10
C ARG A 331 -12.88 22.34 14.43
N ASP A 332 -12.44 21.84 15.56
CA ASP A 332 -11.03 21.89 15.95
C ASP A 332 -10.19 21.01 15.02
N THR A 333 -8.91 21.38 14.90
CA THR A 333 -7.95 20.58 14.12
C THR A 333 -7.84 19.17 14.71
N HIS A 334 -8.11 18.17 13.91
CA HIS A 334 -8.05 16.77 14.34
C HIS A 334 -6.62 16.43 14.82
N PRO A 335 -6.44 15.70 15.96
CA PRO A 335 -5.10 15.40 16.52
C PRO A 335 -4.12 14.79 15.51
N ARG A 336 -4.59 13.88 14.67
CA ARG A 336 -3.78 13.27 13.60
C ARG A 336 -3.28 14.25 12.53
N VAL A 337 -3.92 15.39 12.37
CA VAL A 337 -3.50 16.47 11.45
C VAL A 337 -2.54 17.42 12.16
N ALA A 338 -2.74 17.66 13.46
CA ALA A 338 -1.84 18.48 14.28
C ALA A 338 -0.44 17.86 14.42
N GLU A 339 -0.32 16.54 14.33
CA GLU A 339 0.96 15.80 14.34
C GLU A 339 1.82 16.04 13.08
N LEU A 340 1.25 16.60 12.01
CA LEU A 340 1.95 16.80 10.74
C LEU A 340 2.71 18.13 10.72
N LYS A 341 3.89 18.13 10.09
CA LYS A 341 4.63 19.37 9.80
C LYS A 341 3.78 20.31 8.94
N PRO A 342 3.90 21.64 9.07
CA PRO A 342 3.05 22.59 8.35
C PRO A 342 3.04 22.41 6.83
N TRP A 343 4.21 22.17 6.23
CA TRP A 343 4.32 21.95 4.78
C TRP A 343 3.67 20.62 4.34
N THR A 344 3.88 19.55 5.09
CA THR A 344 3.27 18.24 4.88
C THR A 344 1.73 18.35 4.94
N ARG A 345 1.22 19.04 5.95
CA ARG A 345 -0.21 19.31 6.10
C ARG A 345 -0.79 20.04 4.87
N ARG A 346 -0.09 21.07 4.36
CA ARG A 346 -0.54 21.82 3.17
C ARG A 346 -0.62 20.91 1.93
N ILE A 347 0.41 20.13 1.67
CA ILE A 347 0.45 19.22 0.51
C ILE A 347 -0.65 18.15 0.62
N ILE A 348 -0.81 17.51 1.79
CA ILE A 348 -1.85 16.50 1.97
C ILE A 348 -3.25 17.13 1.86
N THR A 349 -3.47 18.34 2.38
CA THR A 349 -4.75 19.04 2.23
C THR A 349 -5.06 19.33 0.76
N PHE A 350 -4.07 19.80 -0.02
CA PHE A 350 -4.21 19.99 -1.47
C PHE A 350 -4.51 18.69 -2.19
N TRP A 351 -3.78 17.62 -1.86
CA TRP A 351 -4.02 16.29 -2.41
C TRP A 351 -5.45 15.79 -2.11
N VAL A 352 -5.93 15.96 -0.88
CA VAL A 352 -7.31 15.59 -0.49
C VAL A 352 -8.32 16.42 -1.29
N ALA A 353 -8.10 17.73 -1.43
CA ALA A 353 -8.97 18.63 -2.20
C ALA A 353 -9.04 18.28 -3.69
N LEU A 354 -7.98 17.68 -4.26
CA LEU A 354 -7.96 17.18 -5.63
C LEU A 354 -8.56 15.77 -5.74
N THR A 355 -8.19 14.87 -4.83
CA THR A 355 -8.56 13.45 -4.89
C THR A 355 -10.06 13.22 -4.67
N ILE A 356 -10.69 13.94 -3.74
CA ILE A 356 -12.11 13.74 -3.44
C ILE A 356 -13.01 14.12 -4.61
N PRO A 357 -12.89 15.33 -5.23
CA PRO A 357 -13.68 15.66 -6.41
C PRO A 357 -13.39 14.73 -7.59
N PHE A 358 -12.11 14.35 -7.78
CA PHE A 358 -11.73 13.41 -8.84
C PHE A 358 -12.41 12.05 -8.68
N LEU A 359 -12.31 11.42 -7.52
CA LEU A 359 -12.97 10.14 -7.25
C LEU A 359 -14.50 10.28 -7.27
N GLY A 360 -15.03 11.37 -6.71
CA GLY A 360 -16.47 11.68 -6.72
C GLY A 360 -17.01 11.83 -8.15
N PHE A 361 -16.29 12.55 -9.02
CA PHE A 361 -16.63 12.69 -10.43
C PHE A 361 -16.72 11.32 -11.11
N TRP A 362 -15.70 10.45 -10.95
CA TRP A 362 -15.71 9.13 -11.57
C TRP A 362 -16.82 8.23 -11.04
N ILE A 363 -17.12 8.29 -9.72
CA ILE A 363 -18.24 7.53 -9.14
C ILE A 363 -19.58 8.02 -9.70
N ILE A 364 -19.79 9.36 -9.74
CA ILE A 364 -21.01 9.95 -10.29
C ILE A 364 -21.15 9.59 -11.77
N MET A 365 -20.10 9.78 -12.57
CA MET A 365 -20.13 9.43 -14.00
C MET A 365 -20.43 7.96 -14.22
N PHE A 366 -19.83 7.08 -13.41
CA PHE A 366 -20.11 5.66 -13.47
C PHE A 366 -21.60 5.34 -13.20
N VAL A 367 -22.17 5.91 -12.13
CA VAL A 367 -23.60 5.71 -11.79
C VAL A 367 -24.53 6.24 -12.88
N LEU A 368 -24.23 7.43 -13.41
CA LEU A 368 -25.05 8.06 -14.46
C LEU A 368 -24.98 7.31 -15.80
N LEU A 369 -23.81 6.78 -16.14
CA LEU A 369 -23.59 6.07 -17.39
C LEU A 369 -23.93 4.57 -17.32
N ALA A 370 -24.02 4.00 -16.13
CA ALA A 370 -24.29 2.57 -15.96
C ALA A 370 -25.53 2.08 -16.73
N PRO A 371 -26.70 2.78 -16.71
CA PRO A 371 -27.87 2.33 -17.48
C PRO A 371 -27.67 2.31 -19.00
N GLN A 372 -26.75 3.15 -19.50
CA GLN A 372 -26.43 3.22 -20.93
C GLN A 372 -25.37 2.19 -21.32
N ILE A 373 -24.40 1.97 -20.43
CA ILE A 373 -23.25 1.06 -20.65
C ILE A 373 -23.68 -0.40 -20.51
N LEU A 374 -24.51 -0.74 -19.52
CA LEU A 374 -24.89 -2.14 -19.24
C LEU A 374 -25.49 -2.89 -20.44
N PRO A 375 -26.45 -2.32 -21.23
CA PRO A 375 -26.96 -2.99 -22.44
C PRO A 375 -25.86 -3.18 -23.50
N VAL A 376 -24.97 -2.18 -23.66
CA VAL A 376 -23.87 -2.26 -24.64
C VAL A 376 -22.87 -3.36 -24.22
N VAL A 377 -22.54 -3.47 -22.95
CA VAL A 377 -21.69 -4.53 -22.42
C VAL A 377 -22.34 -5.90 -22.60
N TRP A 378 -23.64 -6.01 -22.36
CA TRP A 378 -24.39 -7.24 -22.54
C TRP A 378 -24.37 -7.71 -23.99
N THR A 379 -24.64 -6.81 -24.94
CA THR A 379 -24.58 -7.14 -26.38
C THR A 379 -23.16 -7.46 -26.83
N ALA A 380 -22.15 -6.74 -26.33
CA ALA A 380 -20.75 -7.02 -26.60
C ALA A 380 -20.31 -8.38 -26.05
N LEU A 381 -20.81 -8.77 -24.86
CA LEU A 381 -20.56 -10.08 -24.28
C LEU A 381 -21.12 -11.21 -25.16
N LEU A 382 -22.38 -11.10 -25.56
CA LEU A 382 -23.03 -12.12 -26.42
C LEU A 382 -22.34 -12.20 -27.80
N GLY A 383 -22.08 -11.08 -28.44
CA GLY A 383 -21.38 -11.06 -29.73
C GLY A 383 -19.93 -11.56 -29.63
N GLY A 384 -19.26 -11.27 -28.53
CA GLY A 384 -17.93 -11.80 -28.28
C GLY A 384 -17.90 -13.32 -28.10
N LEU A 385 -18.91 -13.91 -27.42
CA LEU A 385 -19.04 -15.37 -27.30
C LEU A 385 -19.29 -16.03 -28.65
N GLU A 386 -20.14 -15.44 -29.49
CA GLU A 386 -20.36 -15.91 -30.85
C GLU A 386 -19.09 -15.82 -31.70
N THR A 387 -18.33 -14.71 -31.58
CA THR A 387 -17.05 -14.53 -32.26
C THR A 387 -16.07 -15.61 -31.85
N VAL A 388 -15.89 -15.88 -30.55
CA VAL A 388 -15.01 -16.96 -30.06
C VAL A 388 -15.43 -18.30 -30.65
N ALA A 389 -16.72 -18.63 -30.62
CA ALA A 389 -17.24 -19.90 -31.15
C ALA A 389 -16.96 -20.06 -32.65
N THR A 390 -17.21 -19.00 -33.43
CA THR A 390 -17.01 -18.98 -34.88
C THR A 390 -15.55 -19.09 -35.27
N GLU A 391 -14.67 -18.32 -34.57
CA GLU A 391 -13.24 -18.33 -34.88
C GLU A 391 -12.57 -19.65 -34.46
N VAL A 392 -13.04 -20.30 -33.39
CA VAL A 392 -12.59 -21.65 -32.99
C VAL A 392 -13.01 -22.67 -34.04
N GLN A 393 -14.27 -22.63 -34.53
CA GLN A 393 -14.76 -23.52 -35.57
C GLN A 393 -13.99 -23.35 -36.89
N SER A 394 -13.62 -22.11 -37.21
CA SER A 394 -12.83 -21.77 -38.40
C SER A 394 -11.32 -22.03 -38.25
N ALA A 395 -10.88 -22.55 -37.11
CA ALA A 395 -9.46 -22.78 -36.77
C ALA A 395 -8.57 -21.51 -36.81
N HIS A 396 -9.15 -20.33 -36.69
CA HIS A 396 -8.44 -19.06 -36.63
C HIS A 396 -7.94 -18.77 -35.20
N ILE A 397 -6.92 -19.49 -34.72
CA ILE A 397 -6.46 -19.50 -33.32
C ILE A 397 -6.15 -18.11 -32.78
N ALA A 398 -5.47 -17.24 -33.56
CA ALA A 398 -5.12 -15.90 -33.11
C ALA A 398 -6.36 -15.02 -32.88
N ALA A 399 -7.34 -15.09 -33.78
CA ALA A 399 -8.61 -14.34 -33.66
C ALA A 399 -9.45 -14.86 -32.49
N ALA A 400 -9.58 -16.18 -32.32
CA ALA A 400 -10.26 -16.80 -31.21
C ALA A 400 -9.62 -16.42 -29.85
N THR A 401 -8.28 -16.45 -29.77
CA THR A 401 -7.54 -16.05 -28.56
C THR A 401 -7.77 -14.56 -28.26
N LEU A 402 -7.69 -13.69 -29.27
CA LEU A 402 -7.94 -12.26 -29.07
C LEU A 402 -9.37 -12.02 -28.58
N ALA A 403 -10.38 -12.64 -29.21
CA ALA A 403 -11.77 -12.51 -28.79
C ALA A 403 -11.98 -13.00 -27.34
N ALA A 404 -11.36 -14.11 -26.96
CA ALA A 404 -11.41 -14.62 -25.58
C ALA A 404 -10.76 -13.64 -24.58
N VAL A 405 -9.60 -13.08 -24.91
CA VAL A 405 -8.92 -12.06 -24.09
C VAL A 405 -9.79 -10.80 -23.95
N GLN A 406 -10.38 -10.32 -25.04
CA GLN A 406 -11.29 -9.17 -25.03
C GLN A 406 -12.52 -9.42 -24.13
N LEU A 407 -13.10 -10.63 -24.16
CA LEU A 407 -14.19 -11.01 -23.27
C LEU A 407 -13.77 -10.98 -21.80
N VAL A 408 -12.61 -11.53 -21.46
CA VAL A 408 -12.09 -11.48 -20.09
C VAL A 408 -11.90 -10.03 -19.65
N LEU A 409 -11.27 -9.20 -20.48
CA LEU A 409 -11.06 -7.78 -20.18
C LEU A 409 -12.38 -6.99 -20.09
N LEU A 410 -13.39 -7.37 -20.85
CA LEU A 410 -14.73 -6.78 -20.78
C LEU A 410 -15.43 -7.13 -19.47
N VAL A 411 -15.40 -8.41 -19.05
CA VAL A 411 -16.13 -8.89 -17.86
C VAL A 411 -15.44 -8.49 -16.56
N LEU A 412 -14.12 -8.44 -16.55
CA LEU A 412 -13.30 -8.26 -15.33
C LEU A 412 -13.65 -6.99 -14.52
N PRO A 413 -13.83 -5.78 -15.12
CA PRO A 413 -14.24 -4.57 -14.39
C PRO A 413 -15.60 -4.72 -13.71
N TYR A 414 -16.57 -5.33 -14.41
CA TYR A 414 -17.93 -5.51 -13.86
C TYR A 414 -17.97 -6.55 -12.76
N ALA A 415 -17.24 -7.66 -12.91
CA ALA A 415 -17.07 -8.65 -11.86
C ALA A 415 -16.42 -8.04 -10.60
N GLY A 416 -15.37 -7.26 -10.80
CA GLY A 416 -14.69 -6.58 -9.70
C GLY A 416 -15.58 -5.55 -9.01
N LEU A 417 -16.31 -4.74 -9.77
CA LEU A 417 -17.25 -3.77 -9.22
C LEU A 417 -18.38 -4.44 -8.45
N THR A 418 -18.94 -5.53 -8.98
CA THR A 418 -19.96 -6.34 -8.29
C THR A 418 -19.43 -6.85 -6.96
N LEU A 419 -18.20 -7.39 -6.94
CA LEU A 419 -17.55 -7.84 -5.71
C LEU A 419 -17.35 -6.70 -4.68
N ILE A 420 -16.96 -5.52 -5.14
CA ILE A 420 -16.79 -4.34 -4.28
C ILE A 420 -18.14 -3.93 -3.69
N THR A 421 -19.18 -3.83 -4.53
CA THR A 421 -20.53 -3.42 -4.11
C THR A 421 -21.14 -4.40 -3.12
N VAL A 422 -21.04 -5.72 -3.39
CA VAL A 422 -21.51 -6.77 -2.50
C VAL A 422 -20.78 -6.74 -1.14
N ASN A 423 -19.45 -6.57 -1.17
CA ASN A 423 -18.67 -6.50 0.06
C ASN A 423 -18.98 -5.23 0.88
N LEU A 424 -19.19 -4.10 0.21
CA LEU A 424 -19.62 -2.86 0.87
C LEU A 424 -21.01 -3.00 1.48
N GLY A 425 -21.96 -3.57 0.72
CA GLY A 425 -23.32 -3.86 1.20
C GLY A 425 -23.33 -4.76 2.42
N ARG A 426 -22.57 -5.86 2.40
CA ARG A 426 -22.42 -6.76 3.54
C ARG A 426 -21.87 -6.05 4.79
N ARG A 427 -20.91 -5.14 4.63
CA ARG A 427 -20.35 -4.36 5.75
C ARG A 427 -21.36 -3.37 6.33
N LEU A 428 -22.09 -2.66 5.48
CA LEU A 428 -23.14 -1.75 5.92
C LEU A 428 -24.23 -2.50 6.69
N CYS A 429 -24.70 -3.63 6.18
CA CYS A 429 -25.69 -4.47 6.86
C CYS A 429 -25.15 -5.03 8.19
N HIS A 430 -23.88 -5.41 8.26
CA HIS A 430 -23.28 -5.89 9.51
C HIS A 430 -23.12 -4.76 10.54
N GLY A 431 -22.69 -3.57 10.09
CA GLY A 431 -22.59 -2.38 10.94
C GLY A 431 -23.94 -1.89 11.49
N ILE A 432 -25.04 -2.08 10.73
CA ILE A 432 -26.41 -1.77 11.20
C ILE A 432 -26.83 -2.81 12.24
N ARG A 433 -26.63 -4.10 11.99
CA ARG A 433 -26.97 -5.19 12.93
C ARG A 433 -26.22 -5.10 14.25
N THR A 434 -24.95 -4.71 14.24
CA THR A 434 -24.16 -4.53 15.47
C THR A 434 -24.56 -3.29 16.26
N ARG A 435 -25.17 -2.27 15.62
CA ARG A 435 -25.77 -1.11 16.31
C ARG A 435 -27.12 -1.45 16.95
N GLU A 436 -27.90 -2.33 16.37
CA GLU A 436 -29.17 -2.80 16.94
C GLU A 436 -28.99 -3.77 18.10
N SER A 437 -27.84 -4.47 18.17
CA SER A 437 -27.52 -5.42 19.25
C SER A 437 -26.76 -4.82 20.42
N ALA A 438 -26.48 -3.53 20.43
CA ALA A 438 -25.91 -2.84 21.59
C ALA A 438 -27.05 -2.64 22.63
N PRO A 439 -26.97 -3.22 23.85
CA PRO A 439 -27.97 -3.00 24.87
C PRO A 439 -28.05 -1.51 25.20
N SER A 440 -29.23 -0.93 25.01
CA SER A 440 -29.59 0.33 25.63
C SER A 440 -29.63 0.11 27.14
N ASP A 441 -28.87 0.92 27.83
CA ASP A 441 -28.85 1.15 29.28
C ASP A 441 -27.59 0.65 30.01
N GLN A 442 -26.75 1.64 30.33
CA GLN A 442 -26.62 2.08 31.73
C GLN A 442 -26.02 3.50 31.78
N PRO A 443 -26.68 4.48 32.41
CA PRO A 443 -26.09 5.75 32.72
C PRO A 443 -25.33 5.63 34.05
N GLY A 444 -24.05 5.86 34.03
CA GLY A 444 -23.33 6.03 35.30
C GLY A 444 -21.95 5.45 35.35
N THR A 445 -20.99 6.26 35.01
CA THR A 445 -19.91 6.72 35.90
C THR A 445 -18.94 7.56 35.08
N ARG A 446 -19.20 8.84 35.03
CA ARG A 446 -18.21 9.85 34.65
C ARG A 446 -17.20 9.90 35.79
N ILE A 447 -15.98 9.38 35.52
CA ILE A 447 -14.82 9.72 36.36
C ILE A 447 -14.37 11.11 35.92
N PRO A 448 -14.40 12.14 36.81
CA PRO A 448 -13.94 13.46 36.45
C PRO A 448 -12.40 13.44 36.37
N PHE A 449 -11.86 13.67 35.19
CA PHE A 449 -10.48 14.07 35.05
C PHE A 449 -10.33 15.47 35.64
N ALA A 450 -9.68 15.56 36.80
CA ALA A 450 -9.29 16.82 37.41
C ALA A 450 -8.30 17.55 36.49
N SER A 451 -8.72 18.67 35.92
CA SER A 451 -7.84 19.62 35.24
C SER A 451 -6.99 20.34 36.30
N SER A 452 -5.75 19.91 36.47
CA SER A 452 -4.76 20.76 37.15
C SER A 452 -4.16 21.73 36.13
N ARG A 453 -4.66 22.97 36.10
CA ARG A 453 -3.91 24.11 35.56
C ARG A 453 -2.72 24.36 36.47
N GLY A 454 -1.53 24.11 35.95
CA GLY A 454 -0.28 24.48 36.56
C GLY A 454 0.57 25.14 35.49
N SER A 455 0.58 26.47 35.48
CA SER A 455 1.50 27.31 34.72
C SER A 455 2.91 27.13 35.29
N THR A 456 3.86 26.68 34.45
CA THR A 456 5.28 27.00 34.66
C THR A 456 5.94 27.25 33.30
N SER A 457 6.40 28.48 33.16
CA SER A 457 7.28 29.01 32.12
C SER A 457 8.59 28.21 32.08
N TRP A 458 9.01 27.81 30.89
CA TRP A 458 10.43 27.45 30.64
C TRP A 458 10.96 28.40 29.56
N ALA A 459 11.74 29.38 30.03
CA ALA A 459 12.75 30.08 29.26
C ALA A 459 14.08 29.36 29.47
N LYS A 460 14.66 28.82 28.45
CA LYS A 460 16.02 28.92 27.91
C LYS A 460 16.23 27.85 26.85
#